data_5c0e94170732d10d841b7de8162352f5
#
_entry.id   5c0e94170732d10d841b7de8162352f5
#
_cell.length_a   1.000
_cell.length_b   1.000
_cell.length_c   1.000
_cell.angle_alpha   90.00
_cell.angle_beta   90.00
_cell.angle_gamma   90.00
#
_symmetry.space_group_name_H-M   'P 1'
#
loop_
_entity.id
_entity.type
_entity.pdbx_description
1 polymer ?
#
loop_
_entity_poly.entity_id
_entity_poly.type
_entity_poly.pdbx_seq_one_letter_code
_entity_poly.pdbx_strand_id
1 'polypeptide(L)'
;YAQAVDEKLAQWIEDNVTFPSTMVDRIVPAVTEDTLAKIEQLTGVGDPAGVACEPFRQWVIEDNFVAGRPEWEKAGAELVSDVLPYEEMKLRMLNGSHSFLAYLGYLAGYQHINDCMEDEHYRYAAYGLMLQEQAPTLKVQGVDLQDYANRLIARYSNPALRHRTWQIAMDGSQKLPQRMLDSVRWHLAHDSKFDLLALGVAGWMRYVGGVDEQGNPIEISDPLLPVIQKAVQSSAEGKARVQSLLAIKAIFGDDLPDNSLFTAKVTEAYLSLLAHGA
;
A
#
# COMPACT_ATOMS: atom_id res chain seq x y z
N TYR A 1 -11.94 -24.70 -13.24
CA TYR A 1 -11.67 -26.10 -12.85
C TYR A 1 -12.93 -26.97 -12.97
N ALA A 2 -14.05 -26.57 -12.34
CA ALA A 2 -15.30 -27.36 -12.38
C ALA A 2 -15.77 -27.66 -13.82
N GLN A 3 -15.76 -26.69 -14.72
CA GLN A 3 -16.10 -26.87 -16.14
C GLN A 3 -15.22 -27.91 -16.85
N ALA A 4 -13.95 -28.01 -16.46
CA ALA A 4 -13.02 -28.98 -17.04
C ALA A 4 -13.20 -30.41 -16.50
N VAL A 5 -13.92 -30.57 -15.39
CA VAL A 5 -14.11 -31.86 -14.71
C VAL A 5 -15.53 -32.39 -14.87
N ASP A 6 -16.54 -31.54 -14.66
CA ASP A 6 -17.96 -31.87 -14.73
C ASP A 6 -18.80 -30.61 -15.03
N GLU A 7 -19.39 -30.57 -16.22
CA GLU A 7 -20.20 -29.45 -16.67
C GLU A 7 -21.47 -29.23 -15.83
N LYS A 8 -22.07 -30.32 -15.31
CA LYS A 8 -23.25 -30.24 -14.44
C LYS A 8 -22.89 -29.66 -13.07
N LEU A 9 -21.71 -30.00 -12.54
CA LEU A 9 -21.20 -29.41 -11.32
C LEU A 9 -20.89 -27.91 -11.52
N ALA A 10 -20.32 -27.55 -12.65
CA ALA A 10 -20.06 -26.15 -12.98
C ALA A 10 -21.36 -25.32 -13.00
N GLN A 11 -22.39 -25.83 -13.71
CA GLN A 11 -23.70 -25.18 -13.76
C GLN A 11 -24.34 -25.10 -12.38
N TRP A 12 -24.27 -26.17 -11.57
CA TRP A 12 -24.78 -26.14 -10.21
C TRP A 12 -24.09 -25.07 -9.33
N ILE A 13 -22.76 -24.91 -9.48
CA ILE A 13 -22.01 -23.87 -8.77
C ILE A 13 -22.48 -22.47 -9.20
N GLU A 14 -22.64 -22.24 -10.52
CA GLU A 14 -23.11 -20.95 -11.05
C GLU A 14 -24.52 -20.62 -10.51
N ASP A 15 -25.40 -21.61 -10.38
CA ASP A 15 -26.78 -21.41 -9.97
C ASP A 15 -26.94 -21.32 -8.42
N ASN A 16 -26.03 -21.88 -7.64
CA ASN A 16 -26.24 -22.10 -6.21
C ASN A 16 -25.12 -21.55 -5.30
N VAL A 17 -24.03 -21.00 -5.86
CA VAL A 17 -22.89 -20.53 -5.07
C VAL A 17 -22.51 -19.12 -5.47
N THR A 18 -22.33 -18.26 -4.50
CA THR A 18 -21.74 -16.92 -4.69
C THR A 18 -20.45 -16.78 -3.90
N PHE A 19 -19.61 -15.84 -4.29
CA PHE A 19 -18.35 -15.52 -3.65
C PHE A 19 -18.33 -14.04 -3.24
N PRO A 20 -19.08 -13.66 -2.18
CA PRO A 20 -19.16 -12.27 -1.75
C PRO A 20 -17.78 -11.71 -1.40
N SER A 21 -17.45 -10.57 -1.99
CA SER A 21 -16.22 -9.87 -1.68
C SER A 21 -16.32 -9.15 -0.33
N THR A 22 -15.19 -8.94 0.32
CA THR A 22 -15.14 -8.20 1.58
C THR A 22 -13.88 -7.37 1.71
N MET A 23 -14.00 -6.20 2.33
CA MET A 23 -12.88 -5.32 2.64
C MET A 23 -12.85 -5.05 4.14
N VAL A 24 -11.70 -5.26 4.76
CA VAL A 24 -11.44 -4.89 6.17
C VAL A 24 -10.40 -3.78 6.21
N ASP A 25 -10.75 -2.68 6.87
CA ASP A 25 -9.81 -1.61 7.20
C ASP A 25 -9.56 -1.61 8.71
N ARG A 26 -8.39 -2.09 9.08
CA ARG A 26 -7.80 -2.04 10.42
C ARG A 26 -6.29 -2.20 10.31
N ILE A 27 -5.52 -1.31 10.93
CA ILE A 27 -4.07 -1.45 10.98
C ILE A 27 -3.72 -2.48 12.05
N VAL A 28 -3.09 -3.57 11.60
CA VAL A 28 -2.62 -4.68 12.43
C VAL A 28 -1.16 -4.93 12.06
N PRO A 29 -0.19 -4.35 12.78
CA PRO A 29 1.23 -4.62 12.55
C PRO A 29 1.55 -6.10 12.73
N ALA A 30 2.56 -6.59 12.00
CA ALA A 30 3.03 -7.96 12.19
C ALA A 30 3.52 -8.17 13.65
N VAL A 31 3.14 -9.30 14.21
CA VAL A 31 3.47 -9.65 15.60
C VAL A 31 4.97 -9.93 15.73
N THR A 32 5.58 -9.37 16.76
CA THR A 32 6.97 -9.59 17.16
C THR A 32 7.02 -10.14 18.59
N GLU A 33 8.19 -10.64 19.02
CA GLU A 33 8.39 -11.07 20.40
C GLU A 33 8.10 -9.93 21.39
N ASP A 34 8.51 -8.71 21.06
CA ASP A 34 8.20 -7.52 21.89
C ASP A 34 6.70 -7.24 21.99
N THR A 35 5.95 -7.50 20.89
CA THR A 35 4.49 -7.38 20.89
C THR A 35 3.86 -8.38 21.84
N LEU A 36 4.28 -9.65 21.79
CA LEU A 36 3.77 -10.71 22.66
C LEU A 36 4.12 -10.44 24.13
N ALA A 37 5.35 -10.03 24.43
CA ALA A 37 5.75 -9.67 25.79
C ALA A 37 4.92 -8.50 26.34
N LYS A 38 4.62 -7.50 25.53
CA LYS A 38 3.75 -6.38 25.91
C LYS A 38 2.32 -6.82 26.17
N ILE A 39 1.78 -7.72 25.34
CA ILE A 39 0.44 -8.29 25.51
C ILE A 39 0.37 -9.05 26.84
N GLU A 40 1.36 -9.91 27.12
CA GLU A 40 1.45 -10.66 28.38
C GLU A 40 1.52 -9.72 29.58
N GLN A 41 2.33 -8.67 29.50
CA GLN A 41 2.43 -7.65 30.56
C GLN A 41 1.09 -6.95 30.84
N LEU A 42 0.31 -6.66 29.80
CA LEU A 42 -0.97 -5.94 29.91
C LEU A 42 -2.13 -6.83 30.34
N THR A 43 -2.13 -8.10 29.91
CA THR A 43 -3.24 -9.05 30.15
C THR A 43 -2.99 -9.98 31.32
N GLY A 44 -1.72 -10.15 31.72
CA GLY A 44 -1.29 -11.14 32.71
C GLY A 44 -1.29 -12.60 32.19
N VAL A 45 -1.45 -12.79 30.90
CA VAL A 45 -1.52 -14.13 30.26
C VAL A 45 -0.62 -14.15 29.03
N GLY A 46 0.25 -15.17 28.95
CA GLY A 46 1.03 -15.46 27.74
C GLY A 46 0.14 -16.01 26.64
N ASP A 47 0.01 -15.27 25.55
CA ASP A 47 -0.80 -15.66 24.38
C ASP A 47 0.07 -15.63 23.11
N PRO A 48 0.51 -16.80 22.60
CA PRO A 48 1.33 -16.87 21.40
C PRO A 48 0.59 -16.45 20.12
N ALA A 49 -0.75 -16.37 20.15
CA ALA A 49 -1.58 -15.87 19.07
C ALA A 49 -2.06 -14.43 19.29
N GLY A 50 -1.54 -13.76 20.30
CA GLY A 50 -1.90 -12.40 20.67
C GLY A 50 -1.62 -11.40 19.54
N VAL A 51 -2.56 -10.47 19.30
CA VAL A 51 -2.48 -9.46 18.24
C VAL A 51 -2.71 -8.07 18.83
N ALA A 52 -1.80 -7.15 18.50
CA ALA A 52 -2.00 -5.72 18.78
C ALA A 52 -2.55 -5.03 17.53
N CYS A 53 -3.60 -4.24 17.70
CA CYS A 53 -4.22 -3.50 16.61
C CYS A 53 -4.73 -2.14 17.08
N GLU A 54 -5.04 -1.27 16.13
CA GLU A 54 -5.73 0.00 16.42
C GLU A 54 -7.19 -0.19 16.83
N PRO A 55 -7.82 0.81 17.49
CA PRO A 55 -9.24 0.77 17.83
C PRO A 55 -10.15 0.92 16.61
N PHE A 56 -9.70 1.60 15.54
CA PHE A 56 -10.48 1.76 14.32
C PHE A 56 -10.78 0.41 13.68
N ARG A 57 -11.98 0.27 13.15
CA ARG A 57 -12.42 -0.89 12.38
C ARG A 57 -13.47 -0.47 11.35
N GLN A 58 -13.35 -0.98 10.15
CA GLN A 58 -14.36 -0.94 9.12
C GLN A 58 -14.42 -2.31 8.45
N TRP A 59 -15.60 -2.86 8.30
CA TRP A 59 -15.82 -4.11 7.59
C TRP A 59 -16.95 -3.92 6.58
N VAL A 60 -16.59 -3.91 5.31
CA VAL A 60 -17.52 -3.80 4.18
C VAL A 60 -17.67 -5.17 3.54
N ILE A 61 -18.90 -5.61 3.29
CA ILE A 61 -19.23 -6.93 2.78
C ILE A 61 -20.22 -6.78 1.62
N GLU A 62 -19.97 -7.47 0.52
CA GLU A 62 -20.92 -7.59 -0.58
C GLU A 62 -22.14 -8.40 -0.13
N ASP A 63 -23.34 -7.79 -0.23
CA ASP A 63 -24.58 -8.47 0.17
C ASP A 63 -25.10 -9.36 -0.97
N ASN A 64 -24.38 -10.45 -1.24
CA ASN A 64 -24.68 -11.40 -2.31
C ASN A 64 -24.62 -12.84 -1.75
N PHE A 65 -25.59 -13.20 -0.88
CA PHE A 65 -25.67 -14.48 -0.20
C PHE A 65 -26.87 -15.29 -0.69
N VAL A 66 -26.66 -16.45 -1.29
CA VAL A 66 -27.72 -17.33 -1.85
C VAL A 66 -28.60 -18.00 -0.79
N ALA A 67 -28.10 -18.23 0.41
CA ALA A 67 -28.82 -18.92 1.49
C ALA A 67 -29.12 -18.02 2.70
N GLY A 68 -29.06 -16.70 2.52
CA GLY A 68 -29.16 -15.73 3.62
C GLY A 68 -27.86 -15.63 4.43
N ARG A 69 -27.86 -14.76 5.43
CA ARG A 69 -26.72 -14.46 6.29
C ARG A 69 -27.15 -13.98 7.67
N PRO A 70 -26.26 -14.01 8.66
CA PRO A 70 -26.49 -13.32 9.93
C PRO A 70 -26.59 -11.79 9.74
N GLU A 71 -27.22 -11.12 10.69
CA GLU A 71 -27.38 -9.66 10.69
C GLU A 71 -26.09 -8.96 11.17
N TRP A 72 -24.99 -9.07 10.41
CA TRP A 72 -23.68 -8.51 10.76
C TRP A 72 -23.67 -6.99 10.85
N GLU A 73 -24.59 -6.31 10.17
CA GLU A 73 -24.82 -4.87 10.27
C GLU A 73 -25.16 -4.44 11.70
N LYS A 74 -25.79 -5.29 12.52
CA LYS A 74 -26.03 -5.03 13.94
C LYS A 74 -24.74 -5.01 14.78
N ALA A 75 -23.66 -5.63 14.25
CA ALA A 75 -22.32 -5.58 14.86
C ALA A 75 -21.41 -4.52 14.21
N GLY A 76 -21.94 -3.74 13.26
CA GLY A 76 -21.24 -2.63 12.61
C GLY A 76 -20.57 -2.99 11.29
N ALA A 77 -20.88 -4.13 10.66
CA ALA A 77 -20.47 -4.38 9.28
C ALA A 77 -21.34 -3.54 8.33
N GLU A 78 -20.74 -3.07 7.24
CA GLU A 78 -21.39 -2.32 6.17
C GLU A 78 -21.70 -3.27 5.01
N LEU A 79 -22.99 -3.42 4.68
CA LEU A 79 -23.42 -4.25 3.56
C LEU A 79 -23.65 -3.38 2.34
N VAL A 80 -23.01 -3.75 1.24
CA VAL A 80 -23.02 -3.00 -0.02
C VAL A 80 -23.28 -3.92 -1.21
N SER A 81 -23.69 -3.36 -2.32
CA SER A 81 -23.85 -4.11 -3.57
C SER A 81 -22.51 -4.34 -4.29
N ASP A 82 -21.49 -3.52 -4.03
CA ASP A 82 -20.18 -3.58 -4.64
C ASP A 82 -19.11 -3.10 -3.64
N VAL A 83 -18.16 -3.97 -3.33
CA VAL A 83 -17.06 -3.67 -2.38
C VAL A 83 -15.88 -2.99 -3.08
N LEU A 84 -15.72 -3.14 -4.39
CA LEU A 84 -14.55 -2.66 -5.13
C LEU A 84 -14.22 -1.17 -4.89
N PRO A 85 -15.19 -0.23 -4.88
CA PRO A 85 -14.87 1.19 -4.60
C PRO A 85 -14.26 1.43 -3.21
N TYR A 86 -14.66 0.65 -2.20
CA TYR A 86 -14.10 0.72 -0.84
C TYR A 86 -12.71 0.11 -0.76
N GLU A 87 -12.50 -1.00 -1.48
CA GLU A 87 -11.19 -1.64 -1.61
C GLU A 87 -10.19 -0.71 -2.29
N GLU A 88 -10.56 -0.10 -3.42
CA GLU A 88 -9.72 0.89 -4.11
C GLU A 88 -9.39 2.10 -3.22
N MET A 89 -10.37 2.61 -2.49
CA MET A 89 -10.16 3.71 -1.53
C MET A 89 -9.11 3.34 -0.48
N LYS A 90 -9.27 2.18 0.17
CA LYS A 90 -8.30 1.69 1.15
C LYS A 90 -6.92 1.45 0.51
N LEU A 91 -6.86 0.77 -0.64
CA LEU A 91 -5.60 0.44 -1.31
C LEU A 91 -4.83 1.70 -1.72
N ARG A 92 -5.51 2.71 -2.26
CA ARG A 92 -4.88 3.92 -2.76
C ARG A 92 -4.60 4.91 -1.64
N MET A 93 -5.60 5.30 -0.84
CA MET A 93 -5.41 6.30 0.21
C MET A 93 -4.63 5.76 1.41
N LEU A 94 -5.07 4.67 2.06
CA LEU A 94 -4.38 4.13 3.22
C LEU A 94 -3.09 3.42 2.82
N ASN A 95 -3.19 2.35 2.03
CA ASN A 95 -2.03 1.51 1.76
C ASN A 95 -1.00 2.22 0.84
N GLY A 96 -1.46 3.10 -0.06
CA GLY A 96 -0.59 3.92 -0.91
C GLY A 96 0.24 4.91 -0.10
N SER A 97 -0.41 5.70 0.77
CA SER A 97 0.32 6.64 1.64
C SER A 97 1.20 5.94 2.68
N HIS A 98 0.79 4.77 3.19
CA HIS A 98 1.67 3.93 4.01
C HIS A 98 2.95 3.52 3.26
N SER A 99 2.83 3.05 2.01
CA SER A 99 4.01 2.68 1.22
C SER A 99 4.90 3.88 0.92
N PHE A 100 4.30 5.04 0.60
CA PHE A 100 5.01 6.30 0.39
C PHE A 100 5.84 6.68 1.62
N LEU A 101 5.20 6.72 2.79
CA LEU A 101 5.86 7.03 4.06
C LEU A 101 6.92 5.97 4.43
N ALA A 102 6.65 4.70 4.13
CA ALA A 102 7.57 3.62 4.47
C ALA A 102 8.88 3.71 3.70
N TYR A 103 8.83 3.95 2.38
CA TYR A 103 10.05 4.04 1.58
C TYR A 103 10.85 5.30 1.92
N LEU A 104 10.22 6.45 1.90
CA LEU A 104 10.90 7.72 2.15
C LEU A 104 11.34 7.83 3.63
N GLY A 105 10.46 7.49 4.56
CA GLY A 105 10.78 7.53 5.99
C GLY A 105 11.89 6.58 6.38
N TYR A 106 11.92 5.36 5.82
CA TYR A 106 13.02 4.42 6.08
C TYR A 106 14.35 4.99 5.58
N LEU A 107 14.39 5.53 4.36
CA LEU A 107 15.59 6.14 3.78
C LEU A 107 16.11 7.29 4.66
N ALA A 108 15.23 8.14 5.18
CA ALA A 108 15.57 9.25 6.07
C ALA A 108 15.91 8.81 7.51
N GLY A 109 15.73 7.52 7.85
CA GLY A 109 16.09 6.97 9.17
C GLY A 109 14.94 6.88 10.17
N TYR A 110 13.68 7.18 9.77
CA TYR A 110 12.51 6.98 10.61
C TYR A 110 12.17 5.49 10.73
N GLN A 111 12.10 4.99 11.95
CA GLN A 111 11.84 3.57 12.19
C GLN A 111 10.36 3.19 12.13
N HIS A 112 9.47 4.12 12.48
CA HIS A 112 8.03 3.89 12.55
C HIS A 112 7.26 4.97 11.81
N ILE A 113 6.04 4.65 11.41
CA ILE A 113 5.15 5.61 10.72
C ILE A 113 4.80 6.80 11.61
N ASN A 114 4.59 6.57 12.91
CA ASN A 114 4.34 7.69 13.83
C ASN A 114 5.52 8.66 13.92
N ASP A 115 6.75 8.17 13.77
CA ASP A 115 7.94 9.05 13.74
C ASP A 115 7.92 9.95 12.51
N CYS A 116 7.52 9.43 11.33
CA CYS A 116 7.31 10.24 10.13
C CYS A 116 6.23 11.31 10.35
N MET A 117 5.20 11.03 11.16
CA MET A 117 4.09 11.99 11.40
C MET A 117 4.49 13.13 12.35
N GLU A 118 5.58 13.02 13.09
CA GLU A 118 6.15 14.13 13.86
C GLU A 118 6.77 15.19 12.95
N ASP A 119 7.26 14.80 11.77
CA ASP A 119 7.75 15.69 10.73
C ASP A 119 6.58 16.25 9.90
N GLU A 120 6.46 17.57 9.86
CA GLU A 120 5.37 18.23 9.13
C GLU A 120 5.46 18.03 7.61
N HIS A 121 6.66 17.91 7.05
CA HIS A 121 6.84 17.73 5.61
C HIS A 121 6.32 16.37 5.15
N TYR A 122 6.62 15.30 5.90
CA TYR A 122 6.09 13.97 5.65
C TYR A 122 4.57 13.92 5.81
N ARG A 123 4.05 14.60 6.84
CA ARG A 123 2.62 14.69 7.10
C ARG A 123 1.89 15.43 5.97
N TYR A 124 2.43 16.57 5.50
CA TYR A 124 1.88 17.31 4.36
C TYR A 124 1.97 16.53 3.06
N ALA A 125 3.09 15.87 2.79
CA ALA A 125 3.27 15.06 1.58
C ALA A 125 2.29 13.89 1.55
N ALA A 126 2.12 13.14 2.65
CA ALA A 126 1.16 12.05 2.75
C ALA A 126 -0.28 12.55 2.57
N TYR A 127 -0.64 13.66 3.19
CA TYR A 127 -1.97 14.27 3.05
C TYR A 127 -2.23 14.75 1.61
N GLY A 128 -1.25 15.40 1.00
CA GLY A 128 -1.29 15.83 -0.40
C GLY A 128 -1.45 14.65 -1.35
N LEU A 129 -0.67 13.58 -1.16
CA LEU A 129 -0.79 12.35 -1.93
C LEU A 129 -2.22 11.78 -1.86
N MET A 130 -2.79 11.68 -0.66
CA MET A 130 -4.14 11.16 -0.46
C MET A 130 -5.20 12.00 -1.17
N LEU A 131 -5.19 13.33 -1.01
CA LEU A 131 -6.27 14.20 -1.48
C LEU A 131 -6.10 14.71 -2.91
N GLN A 132 -4.86 14.97 -3.35
CA GLN A 132 -4.62 15.59 -4.65
C GLN A 132 -4.38 14.55 -5.75
N GLU A 133 -3.83 13.37 -5.39
CA GLU A 133 -3.43 12.40 -6.39
C GLU A 133 -4.14 11.05 -6.26
N GLN A 134 -4.55 10.62 -5.06
CA GLN A 134 -5.29 9.36 -4.88
C GLN A 134 -6.81 9.56 -4.95
N ALA A 135 -7.36 10.49 -4.18
CA ALA A 135 -8.80 10.72 -4.10
C ALA A 135 -9.47 10.97 -5.46
N PRO A 136 -8.89 11.76 -6.40
CA PRO A 136 -9.50 11.96 -7.71
C PRO A 136 -9.68 10.69 -8.53
N THR A 137 -8.91 9.64 -8.25
CA THR A 137 -8.97 8.36 -8.97
C THR A 137 -10.07 7.43 -8.48
N LEU A 138 -10.75 7.78 -7.37
CA LEU A 138 -11.69 6.92 -6.66
C LEU A 138 -13.13 7.13 -7.15
N LYS A 139 -13.91 6.05 -7.10
CA LYS A 139 -15.33 6.03 -7.49
C LYS A 139 -16.26 5.80 -6.30
N VAL A 140 -15.72 5.71 -5.07
CA VAL A 140 -16.52 5.50 -3.87
C VAL A 140 -17.51 6.65 -3.67
N GLN A 141 -18.76 6.31 -3.33
CA GLN A 141 -19.84 7.27 -3.10
C GLN A 141 -20.22 7.32 -1.62
N GLY A 142 -20.68 8.50 -1.18
CA GLY A 142 -21.16 8.67 0.19
C GLY A 142 -20.08 8.72 1.26
N VAL A 143 -18.81 8.72 0.88
CA VAL A 143 -17.66 8.84 1.80
C VAL A 143 -17.04 10.23 1.65
N ASP A 144 -16.85 10.93 2.75
CA ASP A 144 -16.04 12.15 2.78
C ASP A 144 -14.55 11.78 2.79
N LEU A 145 -13.91 11.88 1.62
CA LEU A 145 -12.50 11.52 1.43
C LEU A 145 -11.56 12.45 2.20
N GLN A 146 -11.95 13.70 2.45
CA GLN A 146 -11.17 14.62 3.26
C GLN A 146 -11.18 14.21 4.74
N ASP A 147 -12.36 13.87 5.27
CA ASP A 147 -12.48 13.34 6.63
C ASP A 147 -11.75 12.00 6.76
N TYR A 148 -11.85 11.14 5.74
CA TYR A 148 -11.09 9.88 5.71
C TYR A 148 -9.57 10.13 5.76
N ALA A 149 -9.02 11.06 4.97
CA ALA A 149 -7.61 11.43 5.01
C ALA A 149 -7.19 11.98 6.38
N ASN A 150 -8.01 12.85 7.01
CA ASN A 150 -7.76 13.37 8.35
C ASN A 150 -7.68 12.25 9.40
N ARG A 151 -8.61 11.28 9.32
CA ARG A 151 -8.59 10.10 10.19
C ARG A 151 -7.35 9.24 9.94
N LEU A 152 -6.91 9.08 8.69
CA LEU A 152 -5.68 8.33 8.38
C LEU A 152 -4.45 8.98 9.02
N ILE A 153 -4.29 10.31 8.90
CA ILE A 153 -3.20 11.03 9.57
C ILE A 153 -3.24 10.81 11.09
N ALA A 154 -4.42 10.89 11.70
CA ALA A 154 -4.56 10.63 13.15
C ALA A 154 -4.20 9.19 13.53
N ARG A 155 -4.59 8.21 12.70
CA ARG A 155 -4.24 6.78 12.89
C ARG A 155 -2.74 6.54 12.76
N TYR A 156 -2.07 7.17 11.79
CA TYR A 156 -0.63 7.10 11.58
C TYR A 156 0.16 7.71 12.73
N SER A 157 -0.36 8.78 13.32
CA SER A 157 0.26 9.46 14.46
C SER A 157 0.14 8.69 15.79
N ASN A 158 -0.54 7.54 15.82
CA ASN A 158 -0.72 6.76 17.04
C ASN A 158 0.57 6.05 17.46
N PRO A 159 1.26 6.52 18.53
CA PRO A 159 2.54 5.96 18.96
C PRO A 159 2.42 4.55 19.57
N ALA A 160 1.21 4.11 19.89
CA ALA A 160 0.99 2.78 20.47
C ALA A 160 1.12 1.65 19.44
N LEU A 161 0.86 1.94 18.14
CA LEU A 161 0.97 0.94 17.09
C LEU A 161 2.42 0.61 16.73
N ARG A 162 3.31 1.60 16.70
CA ARG A 162 4.73 1.46 16.33
C ARG A 162 4.92 0.61 15.06
N HIS A 163 4.12 0.92 14.03
CA HIS A 163 4.19 0.18 12.77
C HIS A 163 5.49 0.52 12.04
N ARG A 164 6.36 -0.47 11.90
CA ARG A 164 7.71 -0.27 11.35
C ARG A 164 7.67 0.04 9.86
N THR A 165 8.38 1.09 9.44
CA THR A 165 8.56 1.46 8.03
C THR A 165 9.08 0.28 7.21
N TRP A 166 10.06 -0.46 7.73
CA TRP A 166 10.60 -1.66 7.10
C TRP A 166 9.55 -2.75 6.82
N GLN A 167 8.64 -3.03 7.76
CA GLN A 167 7.59 -4.04 7.57
C GLN A 167 6.61 -3.65 6.46
N ILE A 168 6.29 -2.35 6.35
CA ILE A 168 5.40 -1.85 5.31
C ILE A 168 6.10 -1.85 3.95
N ALA A 169 7.41 -1.60 3.92
CA ALA A 169 8.22 -1.54 2.71
C ALA A 169 8.43 -2.91 2.03
N MET A 170 8.19 -4.03 2.75
CA MET A 170 8.24 -5.37 2.17
C MET A 170 7.26 -5.53 1.00
N ASP A 171 7.55 -6.47 0.09
CA ASP A 171 6.70 -6.87 -1.03
C ASP A 171 6.33 -5.71 -1.98
N GLY A 172 7.23 -4.76 -2.14
CA GLY A 172 7.01 -3.56 -2.95
C GLY A 172 6.64 -3.88 -4.39
N SER A 173 7.23 -4.90 -4.97
CA SER A 173 6.94 -5.36 -6.34
C SER A 173 5.46 -5.75 -6.55
N GLN A 174 4.80 -6.27 -5.52
CA GLN A 174 3.39 -6.63 -5.56
C GLN A 174 2.46 -5.48 -5.11
N LYS A 175 2.97 -4.60 -4.26
CA LYS A 175 2.18 -3.51 -3.68
C LYS A 175 2.09 -2.27 -4.60
N LEU A 176 3.18 -1.91 -5.27
CA LEU A 176 3.24 -0.72 -6.13
C LEU A 176 2.14 -0.67 -7.20
N PRO A 177 1.86 -1.75 -7.96
CA PRO A 177 0.87 -1.69 -9.03
C PRO A 177 -0.48 -1.15 -8.54
N GLN A 178 -1.06 -1.80 -7.54
CA GLN A 178 -2.40 -1.48 -7.03
C GLN A 178 -2.46 -0.27 -6.09
N ARG A 179 -1.31 0.13 -5.47
CA ARG A 179 -1.27 1.24 -4.51
C ARG A 179 -0.92 2.57 -5.14
N MET A 180 -0.18 2.57 -6.25
CA MET A 180 0.36 3.79 -6.88
C MET A 180 0.24 3.78 -8.40
N LEU A 181 0.64 2.70 -9.09
CA LEU A 181 0.77 2.73 -10.55
C LEU A 181 -0.56 2.81 -11.27
N ASP A 182 -1.63 2.22 -10.74
CA ASP A 182 -2.98 2.36 -11.31
C ASP A 182 -3.49 3.80 -11.20
N SER A 183 -3.17 4.49 -10.11
CA SER A 183 -3.45 5.93 -9.99
C SER A 183 -2.62 6.76 -10.96
N VAL A 184 -1.34 6.43 -11.17
CA VAL A 184 -0.52 7.07 -12.21
C VAL A 184 -1.15 6.90 -13.59
N ARG A 185 -1.60 5.68 -13.94
CA ARG A 185 -2.30 5.43 -15.22
C ARG A 185 -3.55 6.29 -15.38
N TRP A 186 -4.32 6.42 -14.29
CA TRP A 186 -5.48 7.28 -14.28
C TRP A 186 -5.11 8.74 -14.55
N HIS A 187 -4.08 9.28 -13.89
CA HIS A 187 -3.61 10.65 -14.09
C HIS A 187 -3.09 10.89 -15.51
N LEU A 188 -2.35 9.93 -16.07
CA LEU A 188 -1.89 9.98 -17.46
C LEU A 188 -3.05 10.04 -18.46
N ALA A 189 -4.13 9.29 -18.18
CA ALA A 189 -5.33 9.30 -19.03
C ALA A 189 -6.18 10.58 -18.90
N HIS A 190 -5.98 11.36 -17.83
CA HIS A 190 -6.75 12.59 -17.53
C HIS A 190 -5.91 13.87 -17.58
N ASP A 191 -4.68 13.81 -18.10
CA ASP A 191 -3.73 14.94 -18.19
C ASP A 191 -3.58 15.71 -16.87
N SER A 192 -3.52 14.99 -15.75
CA SER A 192 -3.45 15.55 -14.41
C SER A 192 -2.14 15.23 -13.70
N LYS A 193 -1.85 15.94 -12.61
CA LYS A 193 -0.58 15.86 -11.89
C LYS A 193 -0.49 14.60 -11.03
N PHE A 194 0.71 14.02 -10.95
CA PHE A 194 1.04 12.86 -10.12
C PHE A 194 2.48 12.94 -9.58
N ASP A 195 2.88 14.12 -9.11
CA ASP A 195 4.26 14.37 -8.65
C ASP A 195 4.59 13.58 -7.37
N LEU A 196 3.65 13.48 -6.43
CA LEU A 196 3.82 12.71 -5.20
C LEU A 196 3.78 11.20 -5.44
N LEU A 197 2.96 10.74 -6.37
CA LEU A 197 3.00 9.34 -6.80
C LEU A 197 4.34 8.99 -7.44
N ALA A 198 4.87 9.87 -8.30
CA ALA A 198 6.20 9.70 -8.91
C ALA A 198 7.30 9.70 -7.84
N LEU A 199 7.19 10.56 -6.81
CA LEU A 199 8.11 10.58 -5.67
C LEU A 199 8.03 9.27 -4.87
N GLY A 200 6.84 8.73 -4.62
CA GLY A 200 6.66 7.45 -3.94
C GLY A 200 7.29 6.29 -4.70
N VAL A 201 7.13 6.25 -6.04
CA VAL A 201 7.79 5.26 -6.90
C VAL A 201 9.31 5.42 -6.87
N ALA A 202 9.82 6.65 -6.95
CA ALA A 202 11.25 6.95 -6.83
C ALA A 202 11.80 6.55 -5.45
N GLY A 203 11.05 6.78 -4.39
CA GLY A 203 11.37 6.33 -3.03
C GLY A 203 11.55 4.81 -2.95
N TRP A 204 10.62 4.03 -3.55
CA TRP A 204 10.80 2.59 -3.67
C TRP A 204 12.07 2.22 -4.47
N MET A 205 12.34 2.89 -5.57
CA MET A 205 13.54 2.64 -6.37
C MET A 205 14.84 2.91 -5.60
N ARG A 206 14.84 3.95 -4.75
CA ARG A 206 15.97 4.23 -3.83
C ARG A 206 16.10 3.15 -2.77
N TYR A 207 14.98 2.77 -2.13
CA TYR A 207 14.93 1.73 -1.10
C TYR A 207 15.49 0.40 -1.60
N VAL A 208 15.07 -0.06 -2.80
CA VAL A 208 15.56 -1.32 -3.38
C VAL A 208 17.00 -1.22 -3.91
N GLY A 209 17.60 -0.05 -3.90
CA GLY A 209 19.03 0.16 -4.10
C GLY A 209 19.89 -0.51 -3.02
N GLY A 210 19.29 -0.85 -1.87
CA GLY A 210 19.90 -1.67 -0.83
C GLY A 210 20.79 -0.90 0.15
N VAL A 211 20.79 0.44 0.10
CA VAL A 211 21.54 1.30 1.02
C VAL A 211 20.70 2.52 1.39
N ASP A 212 20.60 2.82 2.69
CA ASP A 212 19.93 4.02 3.18
C ASP A 212 20.79 5.30 3.03
N GLU A 213 20.27 6.44 3.46
CA GLU A 213 20.99 7.72 3.34
C GLU A 213 22.17 7.87 4.31
N GLN A 214 22.25 7.04 5.34
CA GLN A 214 23.35 6.98 6.27
C GLN A 214 24.44 5.99 5.82
N GLY A 215 24.23 5.29 4.68
CA GLY A 215 25.16 4.29 4.16
C GLY A 215 24.99 2.89 4.76
N ASN A 216 23.93 2.65 5.53
CA ASN A 216 23.66 1.32 6.10
C ASN A 216 22.98 0.42 5.07
N PRO A 217 23.26 -0.89 5.09
CA PRO A 217 22.59 -1.84 4.20
C PRO A 217 21.12 -1.99 4.57
N ILE A 218 20.25 -2.05 3.56
CA ILE A 218 18.83 -2.33 3.68
C ILE A 218 18.59 -3.82 3.43
N GLU A 219 17.98 -4.52 4.38
CA GLU A 219 17.49 -5.87 4.18
C GLU A 219 16.16 -5.81 3.41
N ILE A 220 16.19 -6.15 2.11
CA ILE A 220 15.02 -6.10 1.24
C ILE A 220 14.32 -7.45 1.26
N SER A 221 13.03 -7.46 1.62
CA SER A 221 12.14 -8.61 1.53
C SER A 221 11.13 -8.38 0.42
N ASP A 222 11.26 -9.12 -0.69
CA ASP A 222 10.41 -8.98 -1.87
C ASP A 222 10.41 -10.26 -2.71
N PRO A 223 9.25 -10.75 -3.19
CA PRO A 223 9.15 -11.95 -4.04
C PRO A 223 9.95 -11.85 -5.34
N LEU A 224 10.13 -10.64 -5.89
CA LEU A 224 10.93 -10.39 -7.09
C LEU A 224 12.37 -9.95 -6.78
N LEU A 225 12.85 -10.17 -5.55
CA LEU A 225 14.19 -9.73 -5.13
C LEU A 225 15.31 -10.12 -6.09
N PRO A 226 15.39 -11.35 -6.65
CA PRO A 226 16.44 -11.71 -7.61
C PRO A 226 16.42 -10.86 -8.89
N VAL A 227 15.21 -10.50 -9.37
CA VAL A 227 15.03 -9.67 -10.56
C VAL A 227 15.42 -8.22 -10.26
N ILE A 228 14.98 -7.70 -9.12
CA ILE A 228 15.30 -6.35 -8.65
C ILE A 228 16.81 -6.21 -8.44
N GLN A 229 17.46 -7.15 -7.75
CA GLN A 229 18.90 -7.13 -7.53
C GLN A 229 19.68 -7.16 -8.84
N LYS A 230 19.25 -7.97 -9.83
CA LYS A 230 19.88 -7.99 -11.16
C LYS A 230 19.79 -6.61 -11.82
N ALA A 231 18.63 -5.95 -11.78
CA ALA A 231 18.44 -4.61 -12.33
C ALA A 231 19.34 -3.58 -11.64
N VAL A 232 19.42 -3.67 -10.31
CA VAL A 232 20.28 -2.80 -9.48
C VAL A 232 21.76 -3.02 -9.78
N GLN A 233 22.24 -4.25 -9.82
CA GLN A 233 23.67 -4.56 -10.04
C GLN A 233 24.13 -4.29 -11.46
N SER A 234 23.25 -4.41 -12.45
CA SER A 234 23.58 -4.20 -13.87
C SER A 234 23.53 -2.74 -14.32
N SER A 235 23.21 -1.81 -13.46
CA SER A 235 23.03 -0.39 -13.80
C SER A 235 23.81 0.54 -12.87
N ALA A 236 24.39 1.60 -13.44
CA ALA A 236 24.92 2.70 -12.65
C ALA A 236 23.78 3.46 -11.94
N GLU A 237 24.07 4.02 -10.78
CA GLU A 237 23.12 4.86 -10.05
C GLU A 237 22.72 6.10 -10.87
N GLY A 238 21.51 6.60 -10.66
CA GLY A 238 20.95 7.69 -11.45
C GLY A 238 19.97 7.20 -12.54
N LYS A 239 19.97 7.85 -13.69
CA LYS A 239 19.03 7.54 -14.80
C LYS A 239 19.07 6.09 -15.25
N ALA A 240 20.27 5.49 -15.32
CA ALA A 240 20.42 4.11 -15.74
C ALA A 240 19.76 3.12 -14.76
N ARG A 241 19.81 3.42 -13.46
CA ARG A 241 19.13 2.65 -12.42
C ARG A 241 17.59 2.71 -12.59
N VAL A 242 17.05 3.92 -12.80
CA VAL A 242 15.62 4.11 -13.05
C VAL A 242 15.17 3.31 -14.27
N GLN A 243 15.89 3.43 -15.39
CA GLN A 243 15.57 2.69 -16.63
C GLN A 243 15.62 1.17 -16.42
N SER A 244 16.61 0.67 -15.70
CA SER A 244 16.76 -0.76 -15.42
C SER A 244 15.65 -1.31 -14.56
N LEU A 245 15.20 -0.55 -13.55
CA LEU A 245 14.07 -0.92 -12.69
C LEU A 245 12.74 -0.82 -13.43
N LEU A 246 12.52 0.23 -14.24
CA LEU A 246 11.31 0.37 -15.06
C LEU A 246 11.15 -0.77 -16.07
N ALA A 247 12.23 -1.38 -16.52
CA ALA A 247 12.18 -2.53 -17.42
C ALA A 247 11.62 -3.82 -16.78
N ILE A 248 11.34 -3.82 -15.47
CA ILE A 248 10.72 -4.96 -14.78
C ILE A 248 9.21 -4.96 -15.08
N LYS A 249 8.82 -5.59 -16.19
CA LYS A 249 7.43 -5.64 -16.69
C LYS A 249 6.43 -6.19 -15.67
N ALA A 250 6.85 -7.11 -14.82
CA ALA A 250 6.00 -7.66 -13.75
C ALA A 250 5.52 -6.60 -12.74
N ILE A 251 6.21 -5.45 -12.66
CA ILE A 251 5.86 -4.33 -11.78
C ILE A 251 5.20 -3.21 -12.60
N PHE A 252 5.87 -2.76 -13.67
CA PHE A 252 5.49 -1.53 -14.38
C PHE A 252 4.62 -1.77 -15.62
N GLY A 253 4.42 -3.04 -16.03
CA GLY A 253 3.72 -3.36 -17.27
C GLY A 253 4.57 -3.06 -18.50
N ASP A 254 3.90 -3.02 -19.65
CA ASP A 254 4.52 -2.63 -20.92
C ASP A 254 4.27 -1.14 -21.24
N ASP A 255 3.30 -0.54 -20.60
CA ASP A 255 2.77 0.80 -20.87
C ASP A 255 3.58 1.92 -20.19
N LEU A 256 3.85 1.79 -18.89
CA LEU A 256 4.50 2.85 -18.10
C LEU A 256 5.97 3.10 -18.51
N PRO A 257 6.80 2.09 -18.80
CA PRO A 257 8.17 2.32 -19.25
C PRO A 257 8.27 3.10 -20.56
N ASP A 258 7.29 2.97 -21.44
CA ASP A 258 7.23 3.66 -22.73
C ASP A 258 6.59 5.05 -22.64
N ASN A 259 6.01 5.42 -21.51
CA ASN A 259 5.43 6.73 -21.29
C ASN A 259 6.49 7.76 -20.89
N SER A 260 6.78 8.71 -21.77
CA SER A 260 7.83 9.71 -21.58
C SER A 260 7.60 10.64 -20.39
N LEU A 261 6.33 11.00 -20.10
CA LEU A 261 6.00 11.87 -18.97
C LEU A 261 6.22 11.13 -17.63
N PHE A 262 5.78 9.89 -17.53
CA PHE A 262 5.99 9.07 -16.35
C PHE A 262 7.47 8.85 -16.09
N THR A 263 8.22 8.41 -17.10
CA THR A 263 9.66 8.14 -16.97
C THR A 263 10.45 9.40 -16.62
N ALA A 264 10.07 10.57 -17.16
CA ALA A 264 10.71 11.83 -16.83
C ALA A 264 10.46 12.22 -15.37
N LYS A 265 9.19 12.18 -14.89
CA LYS A 265 8.84 12.54 -13.51
C LYS A 265 9.49 11.62 -12.48
N VAL A 266 9.45 10.31 -12.69
CA VAL A 266 10.10 9.35 -11.78
C VAL A 266 11.62 9.54 -11.77
N THR A 267 12.22 9.81 -12.93
CA THR A 267 13.67 10.07 -13.03
C THR A 267 14.05 11.35 -12.30
N GLU A 268 13.29 12.42 -12.47
CA GLU A 268 13.50 13.70 -11.78
C GLU A 268 13.41 13.52 -10.25
N ALA A 269 12.34 12.87 -9.78
CA ALA A 269 12.15 12.57 -8.37
C ALA A 269 13.29 11.70 -7.80
N TYR A 270 13.71 10.68 -8.54
CA TYR A 270 14.83 9.82 -8.13
C TYR A 270 16.14 10.60 -7.99
N LEU A 271 16.45 11.45 -8.97
CA LEU A 271 17.66 12.29 -8.94
C LEU A 271 17.60 13.34 -7.83
N SER A 272 16.41 13.88 -7.54
CA SER A 272 16.20 14.79 -6.41
C SER A 272 16.48 14.09 -5.07
N LEU A 273 15.97 12.88 -4.88
CA LEU A 273 16.24 12.07 -3.69
C LEU A 273 17.74 11.73 -3.54
N LEU A 274 18.45 11.49 -4.65
CA LEU A 274 19.90 11.27 -4.62
C LEU A 274 20.68 12.53 -4.19
N ALA A 275 20.22 13.70 -4.60
CA ALA A 275 20.93 14.95 -4.36
C ALA A 275 20.62 15.58 -3.00
N HIS A 276 19.41 15.38 -2.48
CA HIS A 276 18.89 16.13 -1.32
C HIS A 276 18.43 15.24 -0.18
N GLY A 277 18.31 13.94 -0.40
CA GLY A 277 17.72 12.99 0.56
C GLY A 277 16.20 12.88 0.44
N ALA A 278 15.62 12.00 1.27
CA ALA A 278 14.19 11.68 1.31
C ALA A 278 13.43 12.52 2.34
#